data_9b6bf507e0f71ba820cdcad70f3fa4b4
#
_entry.id   9b6bf507e0f71ba820cdcad70f3fa4b4
#
_cell.length_a   1.000
_cell.length_b   1.000
_cell.length_c   1.000
_cell.angle_alpha   90.00
_cell.angle_beta   90.00
_cell.angle_gamma   90.00
#
_symmetry.space_group_name_H-M   'P 1'
#
loop_
_entity.id
_entity.type
_entity.pdbx_description
1 polymer ?
#
loop_
_entity_poly.entity_id
_entity_poly.type
_entity_poly.pdbx_seq_one_letter_code
_entity_poly.pdbx_strand_id
1 'polypeptide(L)'
;MKKTIAILLSLILCVSLLAGCGGSASDKTITIAASPTPHAEILAVAKEVLAKDGWTLEITEYADYVVPNNVVEDGEMDANYFQHVPYLDTFNAENGTHLVSVAMVHYEPFGIYAGTKSAIADLAEGDKIAIPNDGSNRARGLLLLEQEGIIGLKDGAGMEATVLDIDENPLNLEIFEMEAAQIAGVRDSVALAVINGNYALNAGLNAGTDAIAVEDAESISATTYANVLVVKEGNENSEKIQALKKALLSEEVKTYINDTYSGAVVPIF
;
A
#
# COMPACT_ATOMS: atom_id res chain seq x y z
N MET A 1 34.39 -44.57 47.53
CA MET A 1 34.66 -43.70 46.40
C MET A 1 33.91 -44.10 45.12
N LYS A 2 33.91 -45.36 44.65
CA LYS A 2 33.21 -45.74 43.39
C LYS A 2 31.68 -45.65 43.45
N LYS A 3 31.01 -45.87 44.60
CA LYS A 3 29.57 -45.78 44.78
C LYS A 3 29.05 -44.34 44.90
N THR A 4 29.82 -43.42 45.45
CA THR A 4 29.52 -42.00 45.55
C THR A 4 29.61 -41.27 44.19
N ILE A 5 30.54 -41.70 43.33
CA ILE A 5 30.69 -41.17 41.97
C ILE A 5 29.52 -41.57 41.08
N ALA A 6 29.00 -42.82 41.25
CA ALA A 6 27.85 -43.30 40.47
C ALA A 6 26.54 -42.54 40.82
N ILE A 7 26.34 -42.12 42.07
CA ILE A 7 25.17 -41.38 42.51
C ILE A 7 25.26 -39.91 42.03
N LEU A 8 26.45 -39.31 42.00
CA LEU A 8 26.63 -37.97 41.45
C LEU A 8 26.40 -37.92 39.91
N LEU A 9 26.86 -38.96 39.18
CA LEU A 9 26.61 -39.04 37.74
C LEU A 9 25.13 -39.24 37.39
N SER A 10 24.37 -40.01 38.20
CA SER A 10 22.94 -40.18 37.98
C SER A 10 22.11 -38.93 38.31
N LEU A 11 22.52 -38.11 39.27
CA LEU A 11 21.87 -36.82 39.57
C LEU A 11 22.12 -35.77 38.47
N ILE A 12 23.31 -35.74 37.86
CA ILE A 12 23.60 -34.84 36.75
C ILE A 12 22.85 -35.23 35.50
N LEU A 13 22.60 -36.52 35.25
CA LEU A 13 21.82 -36.99 34.11
C LEU A 13 20.31 -36.71 34.27
N CYS A 14 19.75 -36.67 35.48
CA CYS A 14 18.36 -36.30 35.74
C CYS A 14 18.11 -34.78 35.65
N VAL A 15 19.08 -33.93 35.91
CA VAL A 15 18.97 -32.47 35.80
C VAL A 15 19.02 -32.03 34.33
N SER A 16 19.73 -32.77 33.47
CA SER A 16 19.79 -32.48 32.03
C SER A 16 18.51 -32.87 31.26
N LEU A 17 17.61 -33.71 31.83
CA LEU A 17 16.34 -34.09 31.25
C LEU A 17 15.20 -33.12 31.59
N LEU A 18 15.38 -32.22 32.57
CA LEU A 18 14.41 -31.19 32.94
C LEU A 18 14.62 -29.86 32.21
N ALA A 19 15.74 -29.68 31.49
CA ALA A 19 16.04 -28.49 30.71
C ALA A 19 15.48 -28.55 29.26
N GLY A 20 14.76 -29.63 28.88
CA GLY A 20 14.30 -29.89 27.52
C GLY A 20 12.82 -29.56 27.25
N CYS A 21 12.09 -29.00 28.21
CA CYS A 21 10.69 -28.57 28.00
C CYS A 21 10.50 -27.07 28.16
N GLY A 22 11.47 -26.29 27.70
CA GLY A 22 11.21 -24.90 27.29
C GLY A 22 10.68 -24.93 25.87
N GLY A 23 9.38 -25.13 25.67
CA GLY A 23 8.76 -24.79 24.39
C GLY A 23 9.18 -23.36 24.10
N SER A 24 9.84 -23.10 22.98
CA SER A 24 10.00 -21.75 22.46
C SER A 24 8.62 -21.15 22.46
N ALA A 25 8.36 -20.18 23.35
CA ALA A 25 7.19 -19.34 23.17
C ALA A 25 7.29 -18.87 21.71
N SER A 26 6.34 -19.23 20.87
CA SER A 26 6.32 -18.72 19.50
C SER A 26 6.41 -17.22 19.61
N ASP A 27 7.39 -16.62 18.94
CA ASP A 27 7.50 -15.18 18.88
C ASP A 27 6.21 -14.65 18.24
N LYS A 28 5.33 -14.06 19.07
CA LYS A 28 4.06 -13.51 18.67
C LYS A 28 4.17 -12.06 18.23
N THR A 29 5.33 -11.64 17.81
CA THR A 29 5.57 -10.31 17.23
C THR A 29 5.46 -10.40 15.71
N ILE A 30 4.69 -9.50 15.12
CA ILE A 30 4.52 -9.29 13.68
C ILE A 30 5.09 -7.92 13.36
N THR A 31 5.97 -7.84 12.37
CA THR A 31 6.53 -6.58 11.88
C THR A 31 5.93 -6.23 10.52
N ILE A 32 5.51 -4.97 10.33
CA ILE A 32 4.88 -4.54 9.08
C ILE A 32 5.33 -3.15 8.66
N ALA A 33 5.67 -3.02 7.36
CA ALA A 33 5.92 -1.75 6.69
C ALA A 33 4.62 -1.17 6.12
N ALA A 34 4.37 0.12 6.32
CA ALA A 34 3.15 0.78 5.85
C ALA A 34 3.39 2.24 5.44
N SER A 35 2.52 2.80 4.60
CA SER A 35 2.42 4.25 4.45
C SER A 35 1.74 4.84 5.70
N PRO A 36 2.04 6.11 6.08
CA PRO A 36 1.47 6.72 7.28
C PRO A 36 -0.06 6.73 7.27
N THR A 37 -0.68 7.36 6.27
CA THR A 37 -2.14 7.49 6.11
C THR A 37 -2.56 6.92 4.75
N PRO A 38 -3.62 6.10 4.68
CA PRO A 38 -4.46 5.59 5.76
C PRO A 38 -3.93 4.29 6.40
N HIS A 39 -2.87 3.70 5.85
CA HIS A 39 -2.45 2.33 6.09
C HIS A 39 -2.01 2.07 7.53
N ALA A 40 -1.09 2.90 8.08
CA ALA A 40 -0.65 2.74 9.47
C ALA A 40 -1.78 3.05 10.47
N GLU A 41 -2.69 3.97 10.13
CA GLU A 41 -3.87 4.28 10.94
C GLU A 41 -4.84 3.08 11.00
N ILE A 42 -5.09 2.43 9.87
CA ILE A 42 -5.88 1.19 9.79
C ILE A 42 -5.20 0.06 10.56
N LEU A 43 -3.88 -0.09 10.41
CA LEU A 43 -3.10 -1.07 11.16
C LEU A 43 -3.12 -0.83 12.68
N ALA A 44 -3.24 0.41 13.13
CA ALA A 44 -3.37 0.71 14.55
C ALA A 44 -4.66 0.11 15.14
N VAL A 45 -5.75 0.08 14.38
CA VAL A 45 -6.99 -0.62 14.79
C VAL A 45 -6.79 -2.14 14.76
N ALA A 46 -6.19 -2.67 13.69
CA ALA A 46 -5.89 -4.10 13.59
C ALA A 46 -4.95 -4.57 14.73
N LYS A 47 -4.03 -3.73 15.20
CA LYS A 47 -3.15 -3.98 16.34
C LYS A 47 -3.94 -4.25 17.63
N GLU A 48 -4.99 -3.48 17.88
CA GLU A 48 -5.86 -3.68 19.04
C GLU A 48 -6.67 -4.99 18.94
N VAL A 49 -7.04 -5.39 17.73
CA VAL A 49 -7.69 -6.69 17.49
C VAL A 49 -6.70 -7.84 17.73
N LEU A 50 -5.49 -7.75 17.21
CA LEU A 50 -4.41 -8.72 17.38
C LEU A 50 -4.02 -8.92 18.85
N ALA A 51 -3.98 -7.83 19.62
CA ALA A 51 -3.62 -7.86 21.03
C ALA A 51 -4.58 -8.74 21.87
N LYS A 52 -5.88 -8.85 21.49
CA LYS A 52 -6.85 -9.71 22.15
C LYS A 52 -6.48 -11.21 22.05
N ASP A 53 -5.79 -11.59 20.95
CA ASP A 53 -5.30 -12.95 20.70
C ASP A 53 -3.83 -13.15 21.14
N GLY A 54 -3.25 -12.13 21.83
CA GLY A 54 -1.91 -12.18 22.39
C GLY A 54 -0.77 -11.93 21.37
N TRP A 55 -1.09 -11.33 20.21
CA TRP A 55 -0.11 -10.89 19.21
C TRP A 55 0.34 -9.46 19.47
N THR A 56 1.59 -9.16 19.14
CA THR A 56 2.14 -7.80 19.10
C THR A 56 2.33 -7.40 17.65
N LEU A 57 1.84 -6.23 17.23
CA LEU A 57 2.08 -5.67 15.90
C LEU A 57 3.03 -4.46 16.02
N GLU A 58 4.16 -4.53 15.34
CA GLU A 58 5.14 -3.45 15.20
C GLU A 58 5.02 -2.85 13.80
N ILE A 59 4.59 -1.60 13.74
CA ILE A 59 4.34 -0.87 12.49
C ILE A 59 5.51 0.09 12.26
N THR A 60 6.12 0.02 11.07
CA THR A 60 7.13 0.97 10.63
C THR A 60 6.60 1.73 9.43
N GLU A 61 6.58 3.06 9.52
CA GLU A 61 6.06 3.93 8.48
C GLU A 61 7.15 4.33 7.49
N TYR A 62 6.81 4.30 6.20
CA TYR A 62 7.64 4.72 5.09
C TYR A 62 6.87 5.70 4.20
N ALA A 63 7.55 6.76 3.76
CA ALA A 63 6.94 7.81 2.94
C ALA A 63 7.01 7.53 1.42
N ASP A 64 7.72 6.48 1.01
CA ASP A 64 7.89 6.05 -0.40
C ASP A 64 7.31 4.67 -0.65
N TYR A 65 7.26 4.26 -1.92
CA TYR A 65 6.71 2.96 -2.34
C TYR A 65 7.77 1.88 -2.60
N VAL A 66 9.06 2.18 -2.51
CA VAL A 66 10.15 1.26 -2.83
C VAL A 66 10.63 0.49 -1.61
N VAL A 67 10.94 1.22 -0.53
CA VAL A 67 11.50 0.63 0.70
C VAL A 67 10.59 -0.42 1.33
N PRO A 68 9.24 -0.23 1.42
CA PRO A 68 8.37 -1.24 2.02
C PRO A 68 8.41 -2.62 1.33
N ASN A 69 8.62 -2.66 0.02
CA ASN A 69 8.78 -3.93 -0.70
C ASN A 69 10.15 -4.56 -0.45
N ASN A 70 11.21 -3.75 -0.46
CA ASN A 70 12.57 -4.25 -0.24
C ASN A 70 12.73 -4.89 1.15
N VAL A 71 12.25 -4.25 2.23
CA VAL A 71 12.40 -4.80 3.58
C VAL A 71 11.63 -6.10 3.79
N VAL A 72 10.54 -6.34 3.02
CA VAL A 72 9.82 -7.61 3.05
C VAL A 72 10.52 -8.66 2.19
N GLU A 73 11.01 -8.30 0.99
CA GLU A 73 11.78 -9.21 0.16
C GLU A 73 13.06 -9.68 0.86
N ASP A 74 13.75 -8.77 1.56
CA ASP A 74 14.98 -9.09 2.30
C ASP A 74 14.71 -9.87 3.61
N GLY A 75 13.44 -9.99 4.02
CA GLY A 75 13.02 -10.70 5.24
C GLY A 75 13.29 -9.90 6.53
N GLU A 76 13.50 -8.60 6.42
CA GLU A 76 13.64 -7.70 7.57
C GLU A 76 12.30 -7.43 8.25
N MET A 77 11.20 -7.50 7.47
CA MET A 77 9.82 -7.39 7.96
C MET A 77 8.97 -8.55 7.47
N ASP A 78 7.94 -8.90 8.25
CA ASP A 78 7.03 -10.02 7.94
C ASP A 78 6.07 -9.69 6.78
N ALA A 79 5.67 -8.42 6.64
CA ALA A 79 4.67 -7.97 5.67
C ALA A 79 4.80 -6.48 5.31
N ASN A 80 4.09 -6.05 4.24
CA ASN A 80 3.78 -4.64 4.02
C ASN A 80 2.30 -4.44 3.67
N TYR A 81 1.85 -3.20 3.87
CA TYR A 81 0.52 -2.75 3.52
C TYR A 81 0.59 -1.27 3.12
N PHE A 82 0.62 -1.01 1.80
CA PHE A 82 0.74 0.35 1.23
C PHE A 82 0.38 0.43 -0.25
N GLN A 83 0.20 -0.71 -0.94
CA GLN A 83 0.19 -0.83 -2.39
C GLN A 83 -1.01 -1.61 -2.91
N HIS A 84 -1.34 -1.39 -4.18
CA HIS A 84 -2.31 -2.17 -4.95
C HIS A 84 -1.63 -3.23 -5.84
N VAL A 85 -2.42 -4.19 -6.31
CA VAL A 85 -1.90 -5.34 -7.09
C VAL A 85 -1.11 -4.93 -8.35
N PRO A 86 -1.58 -4.00 -9.22
CA PRO A 86 -0.79 -3.62 -10.39
C PRO A 86 0.58 -3.02 -10.05
N TYR A 87 0.71 -2.27 -8.94
CA TYR A 87 2.00 -1.78 -8.48
C TYR A 87 2.90 -2.94 -8.03
N LEU A 88 2.37 -3.88 -7.24
CA LEU A 88 3.09 -5.06 -6.79
C LEU A 88 3.64 -5.89 -7.97
N ASP A 89 2.80 -6.14 -8.98
CA ASP A 89 3.18 -6.93 -10.14
C ASP A 89 4.29 -6.23 -10.96
N THR A 90 4.14 -4.92 -11.19
CA THR A 90 5.16 -4.11 -11.85
C THR A 90 6.46 -4.10 -11.05
N PHE A 91 6.40 -3.88 -9.74
CA PHE A 91 7.56 -3.87 -8.87
C PHE A 91 8.31 -5.21 -8.89
N ASN A 92 7.59 -6.32 -8.78
CA ASN A 92 8.18 -7.67 -8.88
C ASN A 92 8.90 -7.88 -10.21
N ALA A 93 8.26 -7.48 -11.32
CA ALA A 93 8.83 -7.66 -12.66
C ALA A 93 10.09 -6.82 -12.87
N GLU A 94 10.12 -5.58 -12.39
CA GLU A 94 11.23 -4.65 -12.56
C GLU A 94 12.40 -4.93 -11.62
N ASN A 95 12.15 -5.41 -10.41
CA ASN A 95 13.16 -5.60 -9.37
C ASN A 95 13.54 -7.08 -9.13
N GLY A 96 12.83 -8.03 -9.76
CA GLY A 96 13.08 -9.46 -9.57
C GLY A 96 12.73 -9.95 -8.17
N THR A 97 11.75 -9.32 -7.53
CA THR A 97 11.25 -9.68 -6.20
C THR A 97 10.15 -10.74 -6.28
N HIS A 98 9.87 -11.41 -5.15
CA HIS A 98 8.95 -12.55 -5.03
C HIS A 98 7.88 -12.26 -3.98
N LEU A 99 7.25 -11.10 -4.10
CA LEU A 99 6.22 -10.66 -3.17
C LEU A 99 4.84 -11.09 -3.66
N VAL A 100 3.96 -11.48 -2.72
CA VAL A 100 2.62 -11.96 -3.04
C VAL A 100 1.56 -11.30 -2.17
N SER A 101 0.40 -11.00 -2.78
CA SER A 101 -0.77 -10.48 -2.09
C SER A 101 -1.49 -11.61 -1.34
N VAL A 102 -1.88 -11.36 -0.08
CA VAL A 102 -2.62 -12.33 0.76
C VAL A 102 -4.02 -11.88 1.14
N ALA A 103 -4.33 -10.60 1.00
CA ALA A 103 -5.68 -10.05 1.24
C ALA A 103 -5.85 -8.71 0.56
N MET A 104 -7.02 -8.47 -0.02
CA MET A 104 -7.50 -7.14 -0.41
C MET A 104 -8.16 -6.49 0.80
N VAL A 105 -7.88 -5.22 1.05
CA VAL A 105 -8.36 -4.52 2.26
C VAL A 105 -9.22 -3.32 1.91
N HIS A 106 -8.70 -2.37 1.13
CA HIS A 106 -9.46 -1.17 0.79
C HIS A 106 -9.07 -0.64 -0.59
N TYR A 107 -9.88 0.26 -1.08
CA TYR A 107 -9.65 1.03 -2.28
C TYR A 107 -9.54 2.51 -1.94
N GLU A 108 -8.65 3.21 -2.64
CA GLU A 108 -8.47 4.67 -2.57
C GLU A 108 -8.72 5.27 -3.96
N PRO A 109 -9.74 6.14 -4.13
CA PRO A 109 -9.95 6.83 -5.39
C PRO A 109 -8.72 7.65 -5.80
N PHE A 110 -8.30 7.52 -7.04
CA PHE A 110 -7.26 8.33 -7.63
C PHE A 110 -7.87 9.64 -8.14
N GLY A 111 -7.25 10.78 -7.87
CA GLY A 111 -7.88 12.08 -8.14
C GLY A 111 -7.01 13.08 -8.88
N ILE A 112 -7.68 13.98 -9.60
CA ILE A 112 -7.10 15.20 -10.17
C ILE A 112 -7.39 16.34 -9.19
N TYR A 113 -6.36 17.05 -8.77
CA TYR A 113 -6.46 18.14 -7.80
C TYR A 113 -6.04 19.47 -8.41
N ALA A 114 -6.65 20.55 -7.91
CA ALA A 114 -6.28 21.91 -8.26
C ALA A 114 -4.81 22.21 -7.94
N GLY A 115 -4.15 22.82 -8.90
CA GLY A 115 -2.85 23.45 -8.74
C GLY A 115 -2.97 24.96 -8.89
N THR A 116 -2.35 25.54 -9.93
CA THR A 116 -2.55 26.93 -10.31
C THR A 116 -3.86 27.19 -11.04
N LYS A 117 -4.52 26.12 -11.51
CA LYS A 117 -5.86 26.13 -12.10
C LYS A 117 -6.85 25.46 -11.14
N SER A 118 -8.08 25.96 -11.11
CA SER A 118 -9.13 25.50 -10.20
C SER A 118 -10.10 24.51 -10.84
N ALA A 119 -10.10 24.41 -12.17
CA ALA A 119 -10.97 23.52 -12.92
C ALA A 119 -10.29 23.04 -14.21
N ILE A 120 -10.74 21.91 -14.75
CA ILE A 120 -10.28 21.38 -16.04
C ILE A 120 -10.54 22.40 -17.16
N ALA A 121 -11.68 23.10 -17.11
CA ALA A 121 -12.04 24.13 -18.09
C ALA A 121 -11.10 25.36 -18.10
N ASP A 122 -10.29 25.55 -17.07
CA ASP A 122 -9.32 26.64 -16.97
C ASP A 122 -7.96 26.32 -17.63
N LEU A 123 -7.76 25.06 -18.09
CA LEU A 123 -6.53 24.63 -18.75
C LEU A 123 -6.29 25.44 -20.03
N ALA A 124 -5.06 25.86 -20.23
CA ALA A 124 -4.60 26.60 -21.39
C ALA A 124 -3.48 25.86 -22.13
N GLU A 125 -3.20 26.27 -23.34
CA GLU A 125 -2.11 25.70 -24.15
C GLU A 125 -0.76 25.74 -23.40
N GLY A 126 -0.08 24.59 -23.34
CA GLY A 126 1.21 24.43 -22.70
C GLY A 126 1.17 24.33 -21.16
N ASP A 127 -0.03 24.30 -20.55
CA ASP A 127 -0.14 24.06 -19.11
C ASP A 127 0.46 22.71 -18.73
N LYS A 128 1.01 22.65 -17.51
CA LYS A 128 1.70 21.46 -16.98
C LYS A 128 0.80 20.68 -16.04
N ILE A 129 0.68 19.36 -16.24
CA ILE A 129 -0.01 18.43 -15.36
C ILE A 129 1.01 17.44 -14.77
N ALA A 130 1.12 17.39 -13.43
CA ALA A 130 1.96 16.42 -12.75
C ALA A 130 1.24 15.07 -12.58
N ILE A 131 1.94 13.97 -12.92
CA ILE A 131 1.47 12.60 -12.73
C ILE A 131 2.57 11.72 -12.12
N PRO A 132 2.26 10.56 -11.49
CA PRO A 132 3.27 9.61 -11.04
C PRO A 132 4.13 9.08 -12.20
N ASN A 133 5.38 8.72 -11.89
CA ASN A 133 6.34 8.19 -12.88
C ASN A 133 6.48 6.65 -12.84
N ASP A 134 5.97 5.98 -11.82
CA ASP A 134 5.97 4.52 -11.79
C ASP A 134 4.98 3.94 -12.81
N GLY A 135 5.30 2.76 -13.36
CA GLY A 135 4.58 2.21 -14.50
C GLY A 135 3.09 2.13 -14.31
N SER A 136 2.62 1.59 -13.18
CA SER A 136 1.20 1.35 -12.93
C SER A 136 0.42 2.64 -12.61
N ASN A 137 0.95 3.54 -11.76
CA ASN A 137 0.25 4.78 -11.42
C ASN A 137 0.34 5.83 -12.53
N ARG A 138 1.42 5.85 -13.35
CA ARG A 138 1.48 6.64 -14.58
C ARG A 138 0.34 6.27 -15.52
N ALA A 139 0.20 4.97 -15.84
CA ALA A 139 -0.86 4.50 -16.73
C ALA A 139 -2.25 4.85 -16.17
N ARG A 140 -2.46 4.62 -14.86
CA ARG A 140 -3.70 4.98 -14.16
C ARG A 140 -4.00 6.48 -14.25
N GLY A 141 -2.97 7.32 -14.10
CA GLY A 141 -3.09 8.77 -14.24
C GLY A 141 -3.44 9.21 -15.66
N LEU A 142 -2.82 8.62 -16.68
CA LEU A 142 -3.13 8.89 -18.08
C LEU A 142 -4.57 8.47 -18.44
N LEU A 143 -5.01 7.32 -17.96
CA LEU A 143 -6.40 6.86 -18.13
C LEU A 143 -7.40 7.79 -17.45
N LEU A 144 -7.10 8.35 -16.28
CA LEU A 144 -7.94 9.33 -15.63
C LEU A 144 -7.99 10.66 -16.43
N LEU A 145 -6.88 11.12 -16.99
CA LEU A 145 -6.85 12.29 -17.86
C LEU A 145 -7.66 12.06 -19.15
N GLU A 146 -7.62 10.85 -19.70
CA GLU A 146 -8.46 10.45 -20.85
C GLU A 146 -9.93 10.40 -20.49
N GLN A 147 -10.30 9.79 -19.36
CA GLN A 147 -11.68 9.76 -18.83
C GLN A 147 -12.29 11.16 -18.78
N GLU A 148 -11.50 12.16 -18.36
CA GLU A 148 -11.94 13.54 -18.25
C GLU A 148 -11.83 14.32 -19.57
N GLY A 149 -11.45 13.68 -20.68
CA GLY A 149 -11.34 14.30 -21.99
C GLY A 149 -10.23 15.35 -22.10
N ILE A 150 -9.23 15.30 -21.23
CA ILE A 150 -8.09 16.23 -21.23
C ILE A 150 -7.07 15.83 -22.31
N ILE A 151 -6.86 14.52 -22.48
CA ILE A 151 -6.03 13.91 -23.53
C ILE A 151 -6.81 12.72 -24.14
N GLY A 152 -6.31 12.20 -25.27
CA GLY A 152 -6.72 10.90 -25.79
C GLY A 152 -5.53 9.98 -25.92
N LEU A 153 -5.74 8.71 -25.63
CA LEU A 153 -4.71 7.67 -25.75
C LEU A 153 -4.94 6.85 -27.01
N LYS A 154 -3.89 6.20 -27.50
CA LYS A 154 -3.98 5.21 -28.58
C LYS A 154 -4.86 4.04 -28.19
N ASP A 155 -5.60 3.51 -29.15
CA ASP A 155 -6.39 2.29 -28.95
C ASP A 155 -5.55 1.17 -28.32
N GLY A 156 -6.03 0.65 -27.18
CA GLY A 156 -5.42 -0.49 -26.50
C GLY A 156 -4.21 -0.15 -25.60
N ALA A 157 -3.90 1.12 -25.35
CA ALA A 157 -2.83 1.51 -24.41
C ALA A 157 -3.06 0.95 -23.00
N GLY A 158 -4.27 1.07 -22.46
CA GLY A 158 -4.71 0.39 -21.23
C GLY A 158 -3.80 0.63 -20.02
N MET A 159 -3.67 -0.40 -19.17
CA MET A 159 -2.95 -0.31 -17.89
C MET A 159 -1.40 -0.22 -18.02
N GLU A 160 -0.87 -0.24 -19.23
CA GLU A 160 0.56 -0.08 -19.51
C GLU A 160 0.86 1.24 -20.25
N ALA A 161 -0.14 2.14 -20.33
CA ALA A 161 -0.02 3.41 -21.03
C ALA A 161 1.18 4.25 -20.55
N THR A 162 1.85 4.87 -21.52
CA THR A 162 2.94 5.80 -21.32
C THR A 162 2.63 7.13 -21.97
N VAL A 163 3.38 8.16 -21.70
CA VAL A 163 3.23 9.47 -22.38
C VAL A 163 3.42 9.39 -23.91
N LEU A 164 4.07 8.32 -24.40
CA LEU A 164 4.23 8.05 -25.83
C LEU A 164 2.96 7.53 -26.49
N ASP A 165 1.98 7.13 -25.69
CA ASP A 165 0.69 6.61 -26.15
C ASP A 165 -0.39 7.70 -26.20
N ILE A 166 -0.05 8.95 -25.88
CA ILE A 166 -0.92 10.10 -26.08
C ILE A 166 -1.04 10.36 -27.59
N ASP A 167 -2.27 10.22 -28.12
CA ASP A 167 -2.60 10.44 -29.53
C ASP A 167 -3.29 11.79 -29.74
N GLU A 168 -4.08 12.24 -28.77
CA GLU A 168 -4.74 13.54 -28.76
C GLU A 168 -4.31 14.36 -27.56
N ASN A 169 -3.81 15.57 -27.83
CA ASN A 169 -3.43 16.58 -26.83
C ASN A 169 -3.74 17.97 -27.36
N PRO A 170 -5.03 18.36 -27.39
CA PRO A 170 -5.48 19.56 -28.09
C PRO A 170 -4.93 20.87 -27.53
N LEU A 171 -4.52 20.89 -26.27
CA LEU A 171 -3.92 22.04 -25.59
C LEU A 171 -2.39 21.97 -25.52
N ASN A 172 -1.74 21.01 -26.17
CA ASN A 172 -0.28 20.79 -26.07
C ASN A 172 0.21 20.78 -24.62
N LEU A 173 -0.54 20.14 -23.70
CA LEU A 173 -0.22 20.06 -22.28
C LEU A 173 1.13 19.35 -22.07
N GLU A 174 1.91 19.86 -21.13
CA GLU A 174 3.12 19.16 -20.65
C GLU A 174 2.72 18.14 -19.57
N ILE A 175 2.78 16.85 -19.89
CA ILE A 175 2.59 15.79 -18.89
C ILE A 175 3.92 15.57 -18.17
N PHE A 176 3.96 15.96 -16.90
CA PHE A 176 5.17 15.99 -16.11
C PHE A 176 5.19 14.79 -15.13
N GLU A 177 5.98 13.78 -15.49
CA GLU A 177 6.14 12.57 -14.70
C GLU A 177 7.13 12.81 -13.55
N MET A 178 6.76 12.43 -12.33
CA MET A 178 7.60 12.56 -11.15
C MET A 178 7.23 11.55 -10.05
N GLU A 179 8.10 11.43 -9.06
CA GLU A 179 7.84 10.59 -7.88
C GLU A 179 6.48 10.91 -7.24
N ALA A 180 5.62 9.89 -7.08
CA ALA A 180 4.26 10.04 -6.55
C ALA A 180 4.23 10.78 -5.20
N ALA A 181 5.20 10.50 -4.31
CA ALA A 181 5.33 11.13 -3.00
C ALA A 181 5.56 12.65 -3.06
N GLN A 182 6.03 13.18 -4.18
CA GLN A 182 6.39 14.60 -4.32
C GLN A 182 5.29 15.44 -4.97
N ILE A 183 4.31 14.81 -5.64
CA ILE A 183 3.32 15.51 -6.47
C ILE A 183 2.49 16.50 -5.65
N ALA A 184 2.01 16.09 -4.48
CA ALA A 184 1.23 16.97 -3.62
C ALA A 184 1.99 18.25 -3.22
N GLY A 185 3.32 18.13 -3.02
CA GLY A 185 4.19 19.24 -2.64
C GLY A 185 4.50 20.25 -3.76
N VAL A 186 4.35 19.85 -5.04
CA VAL A 186 4.59 20.72 -6.20
C VAL A 186 3.32 21.28 -6.82
N ARG A 187 2.16 21.01 -6.22
CA ARG A 187 0.84 21.37 -6.74
C ARG A 187 0.73 22.84 -7.13
N ASP A 188 1.28 23.75 -6.33
CA ASP A 188 1.25 25.18 -6.60
C ASP A 188 2.14 25.62 -7.79
N SER A 189 2.90 24.69 -8.37
CA SER A 189 3.81 24.94 -9.49
C SER A 189 3.34 24.32 -10.81
N VAL A 190 2.21 23.61 -10.80
CA VAL A 190 1.61 22.97 -11.98
C VAL A 190 0.15 23.40 -12.14
N ALA A 191 -0.41 23.25 -13.32
CA ALA A 191 -1.81 23.58 -13.55
C ALA A 191 -2.74 22.68 -12.76
N LEU A 192 -2.56 21.35 -12.90
CA LEU A 192 -3.28 20.33 -12.18
C LEU A 192 -2.29 19.24 -11.70
N ALA A 193 -2.68 18.48 -10.68
CA ALA A 193 -1.88 17.39 -10.14
C ALA A 193 -2.74 16.13 -10.00
N VAL A 194 -2.26 15.00 -10.49
CA VAL A 194 -2.88 13.69 -10.34
C VAL A 194 -2.20 12.98 -9.18
N ILE A 195 -2.95 12.73 -8.10
CA ILE A 195 -2.36 12.33 -6.80
C ILE A 195 -3.01 11.05 -6.29
N ASN A 196 -2.19 10.08 -5.85
CA ASN A 196 -2.64 8.88 -5.16
C ASN A 196 -3.37 9.21 -3.85
N GLY A 197 -4.38 8.42 -3.49
CA GLY A 197 -5.24 8.67 -2.34
C GLY A 197 -4.50 8.87 -1.02
N ASN A 198 -3.54 7.99 -0.71
CA ASN A 198 -2.72 8.10 0.50
C ASN A 198 -1.86 9.39 0.54
N TYR A 199 -1.28 9.80 -0.58
CA TYR A 199 -0.51 11.06 -0.64
C TYR A 199 -1.40 12.29 -0.59
N ALA A 200 -2.61 12.21 -1.16
CA ALA A 200 -3.62 13.25 -1.00
C ALA A 200 -4.02 13.41 0.47
N LEU A 201 -4.35 12.32 1.15
CA LEU A 201 -4.68 12.32 2.59
C LEU A 201 -3.53 12.85 3.45
N ASN A 202 -2.28 12.43 3.19
CA ASN A 202 -1.10 12.95 3.88
C ASN A 202 -0.92 14.48 3.69
N ALA A 203 -1.38 15.03 2.56
CA ALA A 203 -1.35 16.45 2.27
C ALA A 203 -2.60 17.20 2.79
N GLY A 204 -3.49 16.52 3.52
CA GLY A 204 -4.74 17.09 4.04
C GLY A 204 -5.82 17.25 2.98
N LEU A 205 -5.74 16.51 1.87
CA LEU A 205 -6.73 16.51 0.78
C LEU A 205 -7.60 15.24 0.87
N ASN A 206 -8.86 15.37 0.52
CA ASN A 206 -9.81 14.27 0.46
C ASN A 206 -10.35 14.14 -0.98
N ALA A 207 -10.25 12.95 -1.57
CA ALA A 207 -10.69 12.71 -2.94
C ALA A 207 -12.19 13.02 -3.15
N GLY A 208 -13.03 12.81 -2.13
CA GLY A 208 -14.47 13.07 -2.21
C GLY A 208 -14.88 14.55 -2.15
N THR A 209 -14.00 15.44 -1.65
CA THR A 209 -14.32 16.86 -1.41
C THR A 209 -13.39 17.84 -2.11
N ASP A 210 -12.13 17.48 -2.31
CA ASP A 210 -11.09 18.40 -2.77
C ASP A 210 -10.58 18.08 -4.18
N ALA A 211 -10.87 16.87 -4.70
CA ALA A 211 -10.54 16.53 -6.08
C ALA A 211 -11.47 17.23 -7.06
N ILE A 212 -10.92 17.70 -8.18
CA ILE A 212 -11.68 18.24 -9.32
C ILE A 212 -12.39 17.09 -10.07
N ALA A 213 -11.72 15.95 -10.17
CA ALA A 213 -12.23 14.72 -10.74
C ALA A 213 -11.58 13.52 -10.05
N VAL A 214 -12.28 12.41 -10.05
CA VAL A 214 -11.79 11.11 -9.53
C VAL A 214 -12.08 10.03 -10.56
N GLU A 215 -11.30 8.97 -10.53
CA GLU A 215 -11.60 7.80 -11.33
C GLU A 215 -12.96 7.19 -10.96
N ASP A 216 -13.64 6.60 -11.94
CA ASP A 216 -14.96 6.02 -11.74
C ASP A 216 -14.87 4.79 -10.82
N ALA A 217 -15.41 4.92 -9.61
CA ALA A 217 -15.44 3.86 -8.60
C ALA A 217 -16.34 2.67 -8.99
N GLU A 218 -17.28 2.84 -9.91
CA GLU A 218 -18.13 1.75 -10.43
C GLU A 218 -17.41 0.98 -11.56
N SER A 219 -16.29 1.50 -12.05
CA SER A 219 -15.43 0.81 -13.01
C SER A 219 -14.71 -0.37 -12.33
N ILE A 220 -14.00 -1.15 -13.15
CA ILE A 220 -13.08 -2.22 -12.69
C ILE A 220 -12.01 -1.69 -11.71
N SER A 221 -11.84 -0.38 -11.62
CA SER A 221 -10.80 0.30 -10.82
C SER A 221 -10.81 -0.08 -9.35
N ALA A 222 -11.96 -0.16 -8.68
CA ALA A 222 -12.02 -0.44 -7.25
C ALA A 222 -11.45 -1.82 -6.86
N THR A 223 -11.64 -2.85 -7.70
CA THR A 223 -11.06 -4.17 -7.47
C THR A 223 -9.65 -4.29 -8.01
N THR A 224 -9.34 -3.64 -9.13
CA THR A 224 -8.02 -3.65 -9.76
C THR A 224 -6.98 -2.94 -8.89
N TYR A 225 -7.33 -1.76 -8.38
CA TYR A 225 -6.43 -0.94 -7.56
C TYR A 225 -6.69 -1.07 -6.06
N ALA A 226 -7.25 -2.22 -5.64
CA ALA A 226 -7.38 -2.57 -4.24
C ALA A 226 -6.03 -2.62 -3.53
N ASN A 227 -5.91 -1.93 -2.41
CA ASN A 227 -4.75 -1.99 -1.53
C ASN A 227 -4.71 -3.33 -0.80
N VAL A 228 -3.54 -3.95 -0.77
CA VAL A 228 -3.36 -5.35 -0.36
C VAL A 228 -2.35 -5.51 0.77
N LEU A 229 -2.59 -6.51 1.62
CA LEU A 229 -1.57 -7.04 2.51
C LEU A 229 -0.63 -7.93 1.69
N VAL A 230 0.67 -7.66 1.76
CA VAL A 230 1.70 -8.33 0.97
C VAL A 230 2.75 -8.96 1.86
N VAL A 231 3.23 -10.13 1.46
CA VAL A 231 4.30 -10.88 2.11
C VAL A 231 5.28 -11.43 1.08
N LYS A 232 6.45 -11.90 1.53
CA LYS A 232 7.34 -12.69 0.67
C LYS A 232 6.71 -14.05 0.39
N GLU A 233 6.83 -14.53 -0.85
CA GLU A 233 6.35 -15.85 -1.29
C GLU A 233 6.82 -16.96 -0.34
N GLY A 234 5.90 -17.85 0.03
CA GLY A 234 6.10 -18.93 0.98
C GLY A 234 5.70 -18.60 2.42
N ASN A 235 5.45 -17.31 2.75
CA ASN A 235 5.03 -16.87 4.09
C ASN A 235 3.52 -16.71 4.25
N GLU A 236 2.73 -16.89 3.18
CA GLU A 236 1.29 -16.59 3.12
C GLU A 236 0.48 -17.31 4.20
N ASN A 237 0.88 -18.55 4.52
CA ASN A 237 0.16 -19.42 5.44
C ASN A 237 0.79 -19.48 6.84
N SER A 238 1.77 -18.62 7.16
CA SER A 238 2.34 -18.56 8.50
C SER A 238 1.29 -18.11 9.52
N GLU A 239 1.40 -18.57 10.77
CA GLU A 239 0.46 -18.23 11.84
C GLU A 239 0.37 -16.71 12.06
N LYS A 240 1.52 -16.00 11.98
CA LYS A 240 1.61 -14.54 12.05
C LYS A 240 0.73 -13.86 10.99
N ILE A 241 0.89 -14.27 9.73
CA ILE A 241 0.21 -13.63 8.60
C ILE A 241 -1.27 -13.95 8.60
N GLN A 242 -1.68 -15.15 8.97
CA GLN A 242 -3.09 -15.49 9.10
C GLN A 242 -3.77 -14.71 10.24
N ALA A 243 -3.07 -14.49 11.37
CA ALA A 243 -3.57 -13.64 12.45
C ALA A 243 -3.72 -12.18 11.99
N LEU A 244 -2.71 -11.63 11.30
CA LEU A 244 -2.74 -10.26 10.78
C LEU A 244 -3.86 -10.07 9.75
N LYS A 245 -3.99 -10.99 8.79
CA LYS A 245 -5.07 -10.99 7.81
C LYS A 245 -6.45 -10.97 8.48
N LYS A 246 -6.68 -11.87 9.46
CA LYS A 246 -7.94 -11.90 10.21
C LYS A 246 -8.24 -10.57 10.90
N ALA A 247 -7.23 -9.95 11.49
CA ALA A 247 -7.39 -8.68 12.20
C ALA A 247 -7.67 -7.52 11.23
N LEU A 248 -6.95 -7.44 10.10
CA LEU A 248 -7.18 -6.41 9.06
C LEU A 248 -8.56 -6.51 8.41
N LEU A 249 -9.12 -7.72 8.28
CA LEU A 249 -10.45 -7.96 7.70
C LEU A 249 -11.55 -8.05 8.78
N SER A 250 -11.35 -7.43 9.95
CA SER A 250 -12.34 -7.42 11.04
C SER A 250 -13.40 -6.33 10.86
N GLU A 251 -14.55 -6.51 11.51
CA GLU A 251 -15.61 -5.49 11.53
C GLU A 251 -15.16 -4.21 12.25
N GLU A 252 -14.24 -4.28 13.20
CA GLU A 252 -13.65 -3.12 13.85
C GLU A 252 -12.87 -2.26 12.85
N VAL A 253 -12.07 -2.88 12.00
CA VAL A 253 -11.31 -2.18 10.93
C VAL A 253 -12.27 -1.61 9.89
N LYS A 254 -13.26 -2.37 9.45
CA LYS A 254 -14.27 -1.91 8.48
C LYS A 254 -15.04 -0.69 8.99
N THR A 255 -15.48 -0.74 10.24
CA THR A 255 -16.18 0.38 10.89
C THR A 255 -15.28 1.61 10.96
N TYR A 256 -14.03 1.44 11.39
CA TYR A 256 -13.07 2.54 11.45
C TYR A 256 -12.86 3.22 10.09
N ILE A 257 -12.67 2.43 9.02
CA ILE A 257 -12.48 2.98 7.67
C ILE A 257 -13.71 3.82 7.26
N ASN A 258 -14.91 3.28 7.42
CA ASN A 258 -16.15 3.96 7.05
C ASN A 258 -16.37 5.27 7.84
N ASP A 259 -16.09 5.24 9.14
CA ASP A 259 -16.34 6.39 10.02
C ASP A 259 -15.28 7.49 9.86
N THR A 260 -14.06 7.12 9.49
CA THR A 260 -12.91 8.05 9.48
C THR A 260 -12.73 8.76 8.14
N TYR A 261 -12.84 8.05 7.01
CA TYR A 261 -12.36 8.58 5.73
C TYR A 261 -13.45 9.10 4.80
N SER A 262 -14.73 9.01 5.16
CA SER A 262 -15.85 9.61 4.42
C SER A 262 -15.81 9.32 2.90
N GLY A 263 -15.44 8.11 2.48
CA GLY A 263 -15.36 7.68 1.08
C GLY A 263 -14.00 7.93 0.38
N ALA A 264 -13.05 8.64 1.00
CA ALA A 264 -11.69 8.72 0.48
C ALA A 264 -10.91 7.38 0.64
N VAL A 265 -11.40 6.50 1.50
CA VAL A 265 -10.95 5.12 1.66
C VAL A 265 -12.19 4.25 1.78
N VAL A 266 -12.28 3.20 0.97
CA VAL A 266 -13.45 2.34 0.88
C VAL A 266 -13.07 0.90 1.22
N PRO A 267 -13.58 0.29 2.30
CA PRO A 267 -13.30 -1.11 2.60
C PRO A 267 -13.95 -2.00 1.53
N ILE A 268 -13.25 -3.08 1.12
CA ILE A 268 -13.71 -3.98 0.05
C ILE A 268 -13.84 -5.44 0.51
N PHE A 269 -13.99 -5.68 1.79
CA PHE A 269 -14.17 -7.01 2.41
C PHE A 269 -15.43 -7.10 3.26
#